data_86d9173f1205bcae200898271b142825
#
_entry.id   86d9173f1205bcae200898271b142825
#
_cell.length_a   1.000
_cell.length_b   1.000
_cell.length_c   1.000
_cell.angle_alpha   90.00
_cell.angle_beta   90.00
_cell.angle_gamma   90.00
#
_symmetry.space_group_name_H-M   'P 1'
#
loop_
_entity.id
_entity.type
_entity.pdbx_description
1 polymer ?
#
loop_
_entity_poly.entity_id
_entity_poly.type
_entity_poly.pdbx_seq_one_letter_code
_entity_poly.pdbx_strand_id
1 'polypeptide(L)'
;VSPDRGGAGLPGLSDLPGLRQGGGDTTGAIVKLAVLAVGGQGGGVLTDWITELAERNGYRAQSTSVAGVAQRTGATIYYVEMLPDTGRDPVFSLSPAAGDVDIVIAAELMEAGRAVLRGFVTPDRTVLIASSHRILAVSEKIVPGDGSRDAAEVLNGAREAAKRLVAFDMERPALAAQSMISASLFGALSGSGVLPFTKENFEEVIRLGGRGTAASLAAFDACHRLAEIGDGAEPQPTALLPKRPSIAGPARLLSQWNELLQWVENLPEPVREMTLAGLRKVVDFQDVAYGFEYLDLVDRAAKMDEGESGWRLSIAAAKHVANAMTYDDVIRVADLKTRRVRDQRIRDELNLTDDALVNVTEFLHPRMREICGTLPWRLGRWIEARRGLFNWLDGKLSKGRLVRSDTLAGYFSLWLLAALRPWRRRLLRHKNEAAHWNAWFDHALLVREEDYALGVEVLECRRLIKGYSDTHDRGLSKFDRVLSALALLQGREDAADWLRRLRETALLDEKGEALEGALKTIRTEVITAD
;
A
#
# COMPACT_ATOMS: atom_id res chain seq x y z
N VAL A 1 -52.77 -47.58 -9.02
CA VAL A 1 -53.66 -46.52 -9.59
C VAL A 1 -52.77 -45.34 -9.96
N SER A 2 -52.34 -45.25 -11.23
CA SER A 2 -51.82 -44.02 -11.84
C SER A 2 -52.92 -43.05 -12.18
N PRO A 3 -52.59 -41.75 -12.22
CA PRO A 3 -52.85 -41.10 -13.49
C PRO A 3 -51.65 -40.25 -13.96
N ASP A 4 -51.43 -40.43 -15.22
CA ASP A 4 -50.82 -39.66 -16.24
C ASP A 4 -51.11 -38.13 -16.15
N ARG A 5 -50.05 -37.28 -16.11
CA ARG A 5 -50.17 -35.85 -16.50
C ARG A 5 -48.95 -35.47 -17.35
N GLY A 6 -49.26 -35.23 -18.61
CA GLY A 6 -48.35 -34.79 -19.62
C GLY A 6 -47.50 -33.56 -19.22
N GLY A 7 -46.22 -33.72 -19.27
CA GLY A 7 -45.24 -32.64 -19.21
C GLY A 7 -45.16 -31.96 -20.58
N ALA A 8 -45.59 -30.71 -20.66
CA ALA A 8 -45.27 -29.84 -21.79
C ALA A 8 -43.75 -29.54 -21.73
N GLY A 9 -42.99 -30.10 -22.66
CA GLY A 9 -41.59 -29.77 -22.87
C GLY A 9 -41.43 -28.29 -23.22
N LEU A 10 -40.52 -27.63 -22.49
CA LEU A 10 -40.06 -26.31 -22.87
C LEU A 10 -39.37 -26.40 -24.25
N PRO A 11 -39.63 -25.47 -25.18
CA PRO A 11 -38.95 -25.48 -26.49
C PRO A 11 -37.44 -25.32 -26.28
N GLY A 12 -36.66 -26.16 -26.96
CA GLY A 12 -35.21 -26.12 -26.93
C GLY A 12 -34.69 -24.78 -27.50
N LEU A 13 -33.57 -24.33 -26.96
CA LEU A 13 -32.84 -23.12 -27.38
C LEU A 13 -32.48 -23.05 -28.89
N SER A 14 -32.79 -24.11 -29.65
CA SER A 14 -32.56 -24.22 -31.12
C SER A 14 -33.62 -23.51 -31.99
N ASP A 15 -34.73 -23.07 -31.41
CA ASP A 15 -35.87 -22.57 -32.20
C ASP A 15 -36.04 -21.04 -32.20
N LEU A 16 -35.03 -20.30 -31.74
CA LEU A 16 -34.99 -18.86 -31.83
C LEU A 16 -34.42 -18.44 -33.20
N PRO A 17 -35.17 -17.79 -34.09
CA PRO A 17 -34.65 -17.28 -35.35
C PRO A 17 -33.75 -16.07 -35.09
N GLY A 18 -32.44 -16.22 -35.27
CA GLY A 18 -31.53 -15.06 -35.24
C GLY A 18 -30.10 -15.34 -34.85
N LEU A 19 -29.71 -16.52 -34.35
CA LEU A 19 -28.32 -16.86 -34.09
C LEU A 19 -27.67 -17.47 -35.35
N ARG A 20 -27.27 -16.62 -36.28
CA ARG A 20 -26.34 -17.02 -37.34
C ARG A 20 -24.92 -17.07 -36.79
N GLN A 21 -24.33 -18.25 -36.77
CA GLN A 21 -22.89 -18.43 -36.82
C GLN A 21 -22.41 -17.92 -38.19
N GLY A 22 -21.69 -16.80 -38.19
CA GLY A 22 -21.19 -16.19 -39.40
C GLY A 22 -19.83 -15.59 -39.14
N GLY A 23 -18.81 -16.19 -39.72
CA GLY A 23 -17.50 -15.55 -39.79
C GLY A 23 -17.52 -14.29 -40.63
N GLY A 24 -16.75 -13.29 -40.22
CA GLY A 24 -16.19 -12.26 -41.06
C GLY A 24 -17.15 -11.17 -41.53
N ASP A 25 -17.40 -10.19 -40.69
CA ASP A 25 -17.45 -8.79 -41.12
C ASP A 25 -17.37 -7.88 -39.90
N THR A 26 -16.20 -7.29 -39.65
CA THR A 26 -15.91 -6.43 -38.50
C THR A 26 -16.45 -5.01 -38.63
N THR A 27 -17.24 -4.73 -39.67
CA THR A 27 -17.76 -3.41 -40.02
C THR A 27 -19.00 -2.95 -39.23
N GLY A 28 -19.36 -3.64 -38.14
CA GLY A 28 -20.54 -3.28 -37.34
C GLY A 28 -20.54 -3.79 -35.90
N ALA A 29 -19.42 -4.28 -35.40
CA ALA A 29 -19.33 -4.77 -34.02
C ALA A 29 -19.12 -3.62 -33.02
N ILE A 30 -19.84 -3.65 -31.91
CA ILE A 30 -19.64 -2.71 -30.79
C ILE A 30 -18.27 -2.95 -30.19
N VAL A 31 -17.43 -1.91 -30.10
CA VAL A 31 -16.17 -1.94 -29.36
C VAL A 31 -16.47 -1.59 -27.90
N LYS A 32 -16.04 -2.46 -26.99
CA LYS A 32 -16.29 -2.38 -25.54
C LYS A 32 -14.99 -2.13 -24.79
N LEU A 33 -14.92 -1.00 -24.11
CA LEU A 33 -13.73 -0.54 -23.41
C LEU A 33 -14.02 -0.25 -21.94
N ALA A 34 -13.19 -0.78 -21.03
CA ALA A 34 -13.27 -0.50 -19.61
C ALA A 34 -12.00 0.19 -19.11
N VAL A 35 -12.14 1.30 -18.37
CA VAL A 35 -11.03 2.00 -17.70
C VAL A 35 -11.17 1.80 -16.19
N LEU A 36 -10.12 1.27 -15.55
CA LEU A 36 -10.02 1.14 -14.10
C LEU A 36 -9.00 2.15 -13.58
N ALA A 37 -9.45 3.14 -12.81
CA ALA A 37 -8.60 4.19 -12.28
C ALA A 37 -8.95 4.51 -10.83
N VAL A 38 -7.95 4.73 -10.00
CA VAL A 38 -8.12 5.23 -8.63
C VAL A 38 -8.45 6.72 -8.68
N GLY A 39 -9.14 7.22 -7.65
CA GLY A 39 -9.46 8.64 -7.56
C GLY A 39 -8.22 9.52 -7.69
N GLY A 40 -8.29 10.53 -8.55
CA GLY A 40 -7.18 11.44 -8.86
C GLY A 40 -6.34 11.07 -10.10
N GLN A 41 -6.50 9.88 -10.67
CA GLN A 41 -5.74 9.45 -11.86
C GLN A 41 -6.35 9.90 -13.21
N GLY A 42 -7.36 10.76 -13.20
CA GLY A 42 -7.94 11.33 -14.42
C GLY A 42 -8.74 10.33 -15.29
N GLY A 43 -9.28 9.26 -14.69
CA GLY A 43 -10.07 8.26 -15.43
C GLY A 43 -11.27 8.85 -16.15
N GLY A 44 -11.97 9.83 -15.55
CA GLY A 44 -13.05 10.57 -16.21
C GLY A 44 -12.57 11.33 -17.43
N VAL A 45 -11.48 12.08 -17.31
CA VAL A 45 -10.89 12.84 -18.44
C VAL A 45 -10.49 11.90 -19.59
N LEU A 46 -9.89 10.76 -19.28
CA LEU A 46 -9.55 9.75 -20.28
C LEU A 46 -10.79 9.23 -21.00
N THR A 47 -11.84 8.96 -20.24
CA THR A 47 -13.13 8.47 -20.79
C THR A 47 -13.78 9.50 -21.68
N ASP A 48 -13.80 10.76 -21.27
CA ASP A 48 -14.32 11.87 -22.07
C ASP A 48 -13.53 12.02 -23.39
N TRP A 49 -12.20 11.92 -23.34
CA TRP A 49 -11.37 11.94 -24.56
C TRP A 49 -11.64 10.77 -25.49
N ILE A 50 -11.85 9.56 -24.96
CA ILE A 50 -12.17 8.37 -25.77
C ILE A 50 -13.55 8.54 -26.45
N THR A 51 -14.53 9.09 -25.73
CA THR A 51 -15.88 9.35 -26.27
C THR A 51 -15.80 10.44 -27.35
N GLU A 52 -15.15 11.55 -27.09
CA GLU A 52 -14.93 12.65 -28.05
C GLU A 52 -14.19 12.15 -29.32
N LEU A 53 -13.16 11.30 -29.14
CA LEU A 53 -12.43 10.68 -30.25
C LEU A 53 -13.37 9.86 -31.15
N ALA A 54 -14.20 9.02 -30.55
CA ALA A 54 -15.14 8.18 -31.28
C ALA A 54 -16.17 9.03 -32.06
N GLU A 55 -16.80 10.01 -31.41
CA GLU A 55 -17.82 10.85 -32.00
C GLU A 55 -17.28 11.69 -33.16
N ARG A 56 -16.08 12.25 -33.03
CA ARG A 56 -15.42 13.03 -34.10
C ARG A 56 -15.04 12.21 -35.32
N ASN A 57 -14.86 10.91 -35.14
CA ASN A 57 -14.47 10.02 -36.22
C ASN A 57 -15.63 9.16 -36.75
N GLY A 58 -16.87 9.63 -36.58
CA GLY A 58 -18.06 9.01 -37.20
C GLY A 58 -18.52 7.76 -36.45
N TYR A 59 -18.28 7.68 -35.16
CA TYR A 59 -18.83 6.66 -34.27
C TYR A 59 -19.90 7.26 -33.36
N ARG A 60 -20.86 6.46 -32.96
CA ARG A 60 -21.70 6.73 -31.79
C ARG A 60 -21.08 6.10 -30.59
N ALA A 61 -20.94 6.83 -29.51
CA ALA A 61 -20.32 6.35 -28.28
C ALA A 61 -21.16 6.70 -27.05
N GLN A 62 -21.10 5.85 -26.04
CA GLN A 62 -21.69 6.12 -24.73
C GLN A 62 -20.66 5.79 -23.66
N SER A 63 -20.51 6.66 -22.71
CA SER A 63 -19.70 6.43 -21.51
C SER A 63 -20.58 6.34 -20.27
N THR A 64 -20.20 5.45 -19.36
CA THR A 64 -20.80 5.33 -18.03
C THR A 64 -19.71 5.22 -16.98
N SER A 65 -20.02 5.56 -15.73
CA SER A 65 -19.11 5.36 -14.63
C SER A 65 -19.81 4.64 -13.48
N VAL A 66 -19.21 3.56 -13.03
CA VAL A 66 -19.62 2.86 -11.83
C VAL A 66 -18.64 3.24 -10.73
N ALA A 67 -19.04 4.17 -9.87
CA ALA A 67 -18.26 4.52 -8.69
C ALA A 67 -18.11 3.28 -7.82
N GLY A 68 -16.85 2.91 -7.51
CA GLY A 68 -16.58 1.83 -6.55
C GLY A 68 -17.28 2.16 -5.24
N VAL A 69 -18.11 1.25 -4.74
CA VAL A 69 -19.02 1.45 -3.59
C VAL A 69 -18.27 1.72 -2.28
N ALA A 70 -16.96 1.67 -2.26
CA ALA A 70 -16.13 2.00 -1.11
C ALA A 70 -15.16 3.13 -1.45
N GLN A 71 -15.42 4.31 -0.95
CA GLN A 71 -14.51 5.48 -1.00
C GLN A 71 -13.09 5.22 -0.45
N ARG A 72 -12.82 4.02 0.05
CA ARG A 72 -11.54 3.63 0.70
C ARG A 72 -10.80 2.47 0.04
N THR A 73 -11.39 1.74 -0.92
CA THR A 73 -10.78 0.51 -1.45
C THR A 73 -11.00 0.28 -2.96
N GLY A 74 -11.68 1.17 -3.68
CA GLY A 74 -12.10 0.89 -5.03
C GLY A 74 -11.64 1.91 -6.05
N ALA A 75 -11.13 1.42 -7.19
CA ALA A 75 -11.07 2.21 -8.40
C ALA A 75 -12.50 2.45 -8.91
N THR A 76 -12.69 3.58 -9.54
CA THR A 76 -13.86 3.81 -10.38
C THR A 76 -13.67 3.05 -11.68
N ILE A 77 -14.71 2.34 -12.11
CA ILE A 77 -14.75 1.71 -13.42
C ILE A 77 -15.52 2.65 -14.33
N TYR A 78 -14.87 3.06 -15.39
CA TYR A 78 -15.52 3.77 -16.50
C TYR A 78 -15.68 2.79 -17.64
N TYR A 79 -16.80 2.82 -18.30
CA TYR A 79 -17.14 1.91 -19.39
C TYR A 79 -17.59 2.69 -20.61
N VAL A 80 -17.01 2.37 -21.75
CA VAL A 80 -17.32 2.99 -23.03
C VAL A 80 -17.73 1.92 -24.02
N GLU A 81 -18.86 2.10 -24.67
CA GLU A 81 -19.24 1.36 -25.86
C GLU A 81 -19.30 2.30 -27.05
N MET A 82 -18.75 1.86 -28.18
CA MET A 82 -18.76 2.64 -29.41
C MET A 82 -18.97 1.75 -30.63
N LEU A 83 -19.64 2.27 -31.66
CA LEU A 83 -19.79 1.62 -32.96
C LEU A 83 -19.90 2.68 -34.08
N PRO A 84 -19.54 2.31 -35.33
CA PRO A 84 -19.73 3.23 -36.48
C PRO A 84 -21.14 3.73 -36.59
N ASP A 85 -21.31 5.03 -36.84
CA ASP A 85 -22.65 5.61 -37.02
C ASP A 85 -23.30 5.13 -38.34
N THR A 86 -24.24 4.25 -38.19
CA THR A 86 -25.02 3.70 -39.32
C THR A 86 -26.36 4.40 -39.50
N GLY A 87 -26.61 5.49 -38.78
CA GLY A 87 -27.88 6.23 -38.77
C GLY A 87 -28.98 5.54 -37.94
N ARG A 88 -28.68 4.45 -37.23
CA ARG A 88 -29.57 3.78 -36.28
C ARG A 88 -29.13 4.03 -34.86
N ASP A 89 -30.06 4.24 -33.95
CA ASP A 89 -29.72 4.41 -32.53
C ASP A 89 -29.39 3.05 -31.92
N PRO A 90 -28.14 2.87 -31.41
CA PRO A 90 -27.76 1.64 -30.77
C PRO A 90 -28.31 1.56 -29.35
N VAL A 91 -28.44 0.35 -28.82
CA VAL A 91 -28.66 0.11 -27.40
C VAL A 91 -27.35 -0.29 -26.78
N PHE A 92 -26.80 0.57 -25.93
CA PHE A 92 -25.54 0.36 -25.22
C PHE A 92 -25.78 -0.17 -23.81
N SER A 93 -24.82 -0.96 -23.31
CA SER A 93 -24.83 -1.44 -21.93
C SER A 93 -24.37 -0.36 -20.95
N LEU A 94 -24.86 -0.43 -19.72
CA LEU A 94 -24.46 0.51 -18.66
C LEU A 94 -23.22 0.08 -17.88
N SER A 95 -22.79 -1.18 -18.02
CA SER A 95 -21.65 -1.73 -17.28
C SER A 95 -20.97 -2.87 -18.04
N PRO A 96 -19.66 -3.05 -17.85
CA PRO A 96 -18.94 -4.17 -18.48
C PRO A 96 -19.42 -5.52 -17.92
N ALA A 97 -19.55 -6.51 -18.80
CA ALA A 97 -19.81 -7.88 -18.42
C ALA A 97 -18.50 -8.69 -18.43
N ALA A 98 -18.40 -9.70 -17.56
CA ALA A 98 -17.25 -10.61 -17.55
C ALA A 98 -17.17 -11.36 -18.90
N GLY A 99 -15.97 -11.43 -19.47
CA GLY A 99 -15.70 -12.06 -20.76
C GLY A 99 -16.16 -11.28 -22.00
N ASP A 100 -16.70 -10.06 -21.83
CA ASP A 100 -17.28 -9.28 -22.93
C ASP A 100 -16.69 -7.87 -23.03
N VAL A 101 -15.37 -7.74 -22.83
CA VAL A 101 -14.64 -6.47 -22.96
C VAL A 101 -13.47 -6.63 -23.92
N ASP A 102 -13.39 -5.76 -24.94
CA ASP A 102 -12.35 -5.82 -25.96
C ASP A 102 -11.05 -5.16 -25.50
N ILE A 103 -11.16 -4.05 -24.76
CA ILE A 103 -10.04 -3.24 -24.32
C ILE A 103 -10.22 -2.94 -22.84
N VAL A 104 -9.20 -3.24 -22.04
CA VAL A 104 -9.12 -2.83 -20.64
C VAL A 104 -7.93 -1.91 -20.45
N ILE A 105 -8.17 -0.74 -19.86
CA ILE A 105 -7.11 0.21 -19.48
C ILE A 105 -7.05 0.26 -17.96
N ALA A 106 -5.91 -0.11 -17.40
CA ALA A 106 -5.64 -0.04 -15.96
C ALA A 106 -4.64 1.08 -15.66
N ALA A 107 -5.08 2.08 -14.91
CA ALA A 107 -4.27 3.24 -14.62
C ALA A 107 -3.11 2.95 -13.66
N GLU A 108 -3.13 1.81 -12.94
CA GLU A 108 -2.03 1.30 -12.13
C GLU A 108 -2.06 -0.24 -12.07
N LEU A 109 -0.97 -0.86 -11.62
CA LEU A 109 -0.78 -2.31 -11.74
C LEU A 109 -1.81 -3.15 -10.98
N MET A 110 -2.22 -2.73 -9.77
CA MET A 110 -3.20 -3.50 -8.99
C MET A 110 -4.61 -3.44 -9.60
N GLU A 111 -4.91 -2.40 -10.36
CA GLU A 111 -6.16 -2.32 -11.11
C GLU A 111 -6.16 -3.29 -12.30
N ALA A 112 -5.00 -3.55 -12.92
CA ALA A 112 -4.86 -4.62 -13.91
C ALA A 112 -5.18 -6.00 -13.30
N GLY A 113 -4.58 -6.31 -12.13
CA GLY A 113 -4.89 -7.54 -11.39
C GLY A 113 -6.37 -7.64 -11.00
N ARG A 114 -6.99 -6.52 -10.61
CA ARG A 114 -8.41 -6.48 -10.27
C ARG A 114 -9.30 -6.69 -11.48
N ALA A 115 -8.93 -6.17 -12.65
CA ALA A 115 -9.67 -6.41 -13.91
C ALA A 115 -9.65 -7.90 -14.29
N VAL A 116 -8.51 -8.57 -14.09
CA VAL A 116 -8.39 -10.03 -14.28
C VAL A 116 -9.31 -10.79 -13.31
N LEU A 117 -9.23 -10.46 -12.01
CA LEU A 117 -10.08 -11.11 -10.99
C LEU A 117 -11.58 -10.89 -11.20
N ARG A 118 -11.98 -9.80 -11.84
CA ARG A 118 -13.39 -9.54 -12.20
C ARG A 118 -13.82 -10.23 -13.50
N GLY A 119 -12.90 -10.91 -14.18
CA GLY A 119 -13.18 -11.58 -15.45
C GLY A 119 -13.36 -10.63 -16.63
N PHE A 120 -12.92 -9.37 -16.54
CA PHE A 120 -12.99 -8.43 -17.66
C PHE A 120 -11.92 -8.72 -18.71
N VAL A 121 -10.82 -9.35 -18.29
CA VAL A 121 -9.68 -9.70 -19.15
C VAL A 121 -9.74 -11.18 -19.49
N THR A 122 -9.76 -11.50 -20.80
CA THR A 122 -9.77 -12.88 -21.27
C THR A 122 -8.74 -13.08 -22.39
N PRO A 123 -8.12 -14.30 -22.48
CA PRO A 123 -7.02 -14.55 -23.40
C PRO A 123 -7.44 -14.65 -24.88
N ASP A 124 -8.70 -14.84 -25.14
CA ASP A 124 -9.28 -14.93 -26.48
C ASP A 124 -9.67 -13.55 -27.06
N ARG A 125 -9.95 -12.57 -26.21
CA ARG A 125 -10.56 -11.33 -26.64
C ARG A 125 -9.81 -10.06 -26.22
N THR A 126 -9.44 -9.93 -24.95
CA THR A 126 -9.12 -8.64 -24.34
C THR A 126 -7.69 -8.19 -24.57
N VAL A 127 -7.51 -6.96 -25.08
CA VAL A 127 -6.24 -6.25 -25.02
C VAL A 127 -6.18 -5.47 -23.71
N LEU A 128 -5.19 -5.78 -22.87
CA LEU A 128 -4.97 -5.11 -21.60
C LEU A 128 -3.84 -4.08 -21.72
N ILE A 129 -4.16 -2.81 -21.48
CA ILE A 129 -3.21 -1.70 -21.42
C ILE A 129 -3.09 -1.31 -19.96
N ALA A 130 -1.91 -1.49 -19.36
CA ALA A 130 -1.72 -1.32 -17.93
C ALA A 130 -0.47 -0.51 -17.62
N SER A 131 -0.59 0.50 -16.76
CA SER A 131 0.59 1.12 -16.21
C SER A 131 1.20 0.23 -15.13
N SER A 132 2.51 -0.04 -15.24
CA SER A 132 3.23 -0.91 -14.30
C SER A 132 3.59 -0.21 -12.98
N HIS A 133 3.40 1.12 -12.87
CA HIS A 133 3.60 1.82 -11.60
C HIS A 133 2.59 1.35 -10.55
N ARG A 134 2.92 1.52 -9.28
CA ARG A 134 2.08 1.09 -8.17
C ARG A 134 1.65 2.24 -7.28
N ILE A 135 0.35 2.31 -7.01
CA ILE A 135 -0.21 3.07 -5.90
C ILE A 135 -0.66 2.06 -4.85
N LEU A 136 -0.01 2.09 -3.68
CA LEU A 136 -0.39 1.18 -2.59
C LEU A 136 -1.85 1.40 -2.19
N ALA A 137 -2.67 0.37 -2.31
CA ALA A 137 -4.06 0.40 -1.89
C ALA A 137 -4.16 0.61 -0.37
N VAL A 138 -5.30 1.13 0.10
CA VAL A 138 -5.52 1.33 1.54
C VAL A 138 -5.40 0.00 2.30
N SER A 139 -5.87 -1.10 1.73
CA SER A 139 -5.72 -2.45 2.28
C SER A 139 -4.26 -2.86 2.46
N GLU A 140 -3.36 -2.49 1.56
CA GLU A 140 -1.93 -2.75 1.66
C GLU A 140 -1.25 -1.84 2.70
N LYS A 141 -1.72 -0.59 2.82
CA LYS A 141 -1.20 0.39 3.80
C LYS A 141 -1.63 0.08 5.25
N ILE A 142 -2.81 -0.53 5.43
CA ILE A 142 -3.36 -0.85 6.75
C ILE A 142 -2.66 -2.07 7.35
N VAL A 143 -2.19 -3.01 6.53
CA VAL A 143 -1.52 -4.22 7.02
C VAL A 143 -0.24 -3.84 7.77
N PRO A 144 -0.07 -4.26 9.02
CA PRO A 144 1.18 -4.06 9.75
C PRO A 144 2.36 -4.75 9.05
N GLY A 145 3.43 -4.00 8.82
CA GLY A 145 4.59 -4.46 8.04
C GLY A 145 4.46 -4.15 6.56
N ASP A 146 5.07 -4.97 5.72
CA ASP A 146 4.93 -4.88 4.27
C ASP A 146 3.69 -5.65 3.83
N GLY A 147 2.62 -4.92 3.55
CA GLY A 147 1.37 -5.46 3.02
C GLY A 147 1.32 -5.45 1.48
N SER A 148 2.41 -5.04 0.83
CA SER A 148 2.45 -4.98 -0.63
C SER A 148 2.43 -6.38 -1.25
N ARG A 149 1.64 -6.57 -2.30
CA ARG A 149 1.68 -7.78 -3.11
C ARG A 149 2.84 -7.70 -4.11
N ASP A 150 3.35 -8.85 -4.49
CA ASP A 150 4.41 -8.91 -5.50
C ASP A 150 3.90 -8.39 -6.85
N ALA A 151 4.56 -7.34 -7.34
CA ALA A 151 4.23 -6.71 -8.61
C ALA A 151 4.50 -7.67 -9.81
N ALA A 152 5.53 -8.50 -9.71
CA ALA A 152 5.88 -9.47 -10.75
C ALA A 152 4.80 -10.56 -10.88
N GLU A 153 4.26 -11.04 -9.77
CA GLU A 153 3.16 -12.02 -9.77
C GLU A 153 1.91 -11.45 -10.46
N VAL A 154 1.55 -10.20 -10.14
CA VAL A 154 0.39 -9.54 -10.77
C VAL A 154 0.60 -9.34 -12.27
N LEU A 155 1.81 -8.93 -12.68
CA LEU A 155 2.13 -8.71 -14.09
C LEU A 155 2.12 -10.02 -14.89
N ASN A 156 2.65 -11.09 -14.31
CA ASN A 156 2.64 -12.42 -14.94
C ASN A 156 1.20 -12.94 -15.09
N GLY A 157 0.38 -12.83 -14.04
CA GLY A 157 -1.04 -13.18 -14.11
C GLY A 157 -1.81 -12.35 -15.15
N ALA A 158 -1.51 -11.06 -15.28
CA ALA A 158 -2.09 -10.19 -16.31
C ALA A 158 -1.67 -10.61 -17.73
N ARG A 159 -0.41 -11.05 -17.91
CA ARG A 159 0.10 -11.54 -19.21
C ARG A 159 -0.58 -12.85 -19.64
N GLU A 160 -0.80 -13.76 -18.71
CA GLU A 160 -1.48 -15.04 -18.99
C GLU A 160 -2.98 -14.84 -19.27
N ALA A 161 -3.61 -13.88 -18.60
CA ALA A 161 -5.04 -13.63 -18.72
C ALA A 161 -5.44 -12.80 -19.96
N ALA A 162 -4.52 -12.04 -20.56
CA ALA A 162 -4.84 -11.14 -21.66
C ALA A 162 -4.50 -11.75 -23.03
N LYS A 163 -5.31 -11.45 -24.05
CA LYS A 163 -4.97 -11.74 -25.45
C LYS A 163 -3.68 -11.03 -25.88
N ARG A 164 -3.49 -9.80 -25.43
CA ARG A 164 -2.30 -8.99 -25.59
C ARG A 164 -2.16 -8.04 -24.40
N LEU A 165 -0.97 -7.97 -23.85
CA LEU A 165 -0.63 -7.04 -22.78
C LEU A 165 0.26 -5.93 -23.33
N VAL A 166 -0.06 -4.67 -23.01
CA VAL A 166 0.78 -3.48 -23.21
C VAL A 166 1.05 -2.91 -21.81
N ALA A 167 2.22 -3.17 -21.26
CA ALA A 167 2.53 -2.80 -19.88
C ALA A 167 3.90 -2.13 -19.78
N PHE A 168 3.93 -0.90 -19.25
CA PHE A 168 5.11 -0.14 -18.89
C PHE A 168 4.73 0.97 -17.90
N ASP A 169 5.71 1.65 -17.31
CA ASP A 169 5.44 2.76 -16.38
C ASP A 169 4.94 3.99 -17.16
N MET A 170 3.61 4.22 -17.12
CA MET A 170 2.96 5.34 -17.80
C MET A 170 2.86 6.59 -16.91
N GLU A 171 3.11 6.46 -15.60
CA GLU A 171 3.15 7.61 -14.69
C GLU A 171 4.42 8.44 -14.91
N ARG A 172 5.55 7.79 -15.13
CA ARG A 172 6.84 8.47 -15.32
C ARG A 172 6.85 9.46 -16.48
N PRO A 173 6.37 9.16 -17.71
CA PRO A 173 6.24 10.14 -18.78
C PRO A 173 5.28 11.28 -18.44
N ALA A 174 4.18 11.00 -17.76
CA ALA A 174 3.24 12.03 -17.32
C ALA A 174 3.90 13.02 -16.35
N LEU A 175 4.59 12.52 -15.33
CA LEU A 175 5.34 13.35 -14.38
C LEU A 175 6.45 14.17 -15.07
N ALA A 176 7.21 13.55 -15.98
CA ALA A 176 8.27 14.23 -16.71
C ALA A 176 7.74 15.38 -17.59
N ALA A 177 6.55 15.21 -18.15
CA ALA A 177 5.87 16.22 -18.93
C ALA A 177 5.05 17.22 -18.09
N GLN A 178 4.97 17.05 -16.77
CA GLN A 178 4.09 17.80 -15.88
C GLN A 178 2.61 17.70 -16.28
N SER A 179 2.18 16.51 -16.67
CA SER A 179 0.83 16.20 -17.10
C SER A 179 0.19 15.14 -16.21
N MET A 180 -1.07 14.84 -16.46
CA MET A 180 -1.81 13.77 -15.80
C MET A 180 -1.56 12.44 -16.52
N ILE A 181 -1.63 11.32 -15.78
CA ILE A 181 -1.45 9.98 -16.34
C ILE A 181 -2.51 9.65 -17.42
N SER A 182 -3.67 10.30 -17.41
CA SER A 182 -4.68 10.17 -18.47
C SER A 182 -4.12 10.42 -19.87
N ALA A 183 -3.21 11.40 -20.03
CA ALA A 183 -2.54 11.67 -21.30
C ALA A 183 -1.59 10.53 -21.73
N SER A 184 -0.87 9.97 -20.79
CA SER A 184 -0.01 8.80 -21.01
C SER A 184 -0.81 7.56 -21.41
N LEU A 185 -1.92 7.28 -20.70
CA LEU A 185 -2.82 6.16 -21.00
C LEU A 185 -3.48 6.32 -22.38
N PHE A 186 -3.86 7.54 -22.73
CA PHE A 186 -4.42 7.85 -24.05
C PHE A 186 -3.37 7.66 -25.17
N GLY A 187 -2.09 8.00 -24.89
CA GLY A 187 -0.97 7.72 -25.77
C GLY A 187 -0.72 6.22 -25.94
N ALA A 188 -0.76 5.46 -24.85
CA ALA A 188 -0.63 4.00 -24.90
C ALA A 188 -1.79 3.33 -25.65
N LEU A 189 -3.01 3.82 -25.49
CA LEU A 189 -4.17 3.37 -26.28
C LEU A 189 -3.94 3.62 -27.77
N SER A 190 -3.50 4.80 -28.16
CA SER A 190 -3.16 5.14 -29.55
C SER A 190 -2.06 4.26 -30.12
N GLY A 191 -0.90 4.15 -29.43
CA GLY A 191 0.24 3.34 -29.87
C GLY A 191 -0.02 1.83 -29.87
N SER A 192 -1.01 1.36 -29.10
CA SER A 192 -1.43 -0.05 -29.13
C SER A 192 -2.10 -0.47 -30.44
N GLY A 193 -2.61 0.50 -31.23
CA GLY A 193 -3.28 0.24 -32.50
C GLY A 193 -4.59 -0.58 -32.41
N VAL A 194 -5.22 -0.62 -31.22
CA VAL A 194 -6.45 -1.41 -30.99
C VAL A 194 -7.72 -0.71 -31.45
N LEU A 195 -7.67 0.63 -31.63
CA LEU A 195 -8.76 1.41 -32.18
C LEU A 195 -8.47 1.82 -33.63
N PRO A 196 -9.47 1.95 -34.49
CA PRO A 196 -9.29 2.25 -35.90
C PRO A 196 -9.11 3.77 -36.15
N PHE A 197 -8.42 4.47 -35.24
CA PHE A 197 -8.20 5.91 -35.31
C PHE A 197 -6.70 6.21 -35.46
N THR A 198 -6.36 7.25 -36.24
CA THR A 198 -4.97 7.65 -36.44
C THR A 198 -4.45 8.43 -35.24
N LYS A 199 -3.12 8.52 -35.11
CA LYS A 199 -2.47 9.30 -34.03
C LYS A 199 -2.96 10.76 -34.03
N GLU A 200 -3.13 11.34 -35.21
CA GLU A 200 -3.59 12.73 -35.40
C GLU A 200 -4.97 12.95 -34.81
N ASN A 201 -5.88 11.96 -34.93
CA ASN A 201 -7.22 12.03 -34.34
C ASN A 201 -7.15 12.14 -32.80
N PHE A 202 -6.27 11.34 -32.15
CA PHE A 202 -6.05 11.42 -30.71
C PHE A 202 -5.44 12.77 -30.30
N GLU A 203 -4.43 13.28 -31.03
CA GLU A 203 -3.81 14.56 -30.73
C GLU A 203 -4.79 15.73 -30.88
N GLU A 204 -5.71 15.68 -31.84
CA GLU A 204 -6.73 16.69 -32.02
C GLU A 204 -7.62 16.82 -30.78
N VAL A 205 -8.06 15.69 -30.21
CA VAL A 205 -8.86 15.68 -28.97
C VAL A 205 -8.12 16.34 -27.82
N ILE A 206 -6.82 16.05 -27.65
CA ILE A 206 -6.00 16.69 -26.60
C ILE A 206 -5.90 18.20 -26.85
N ARG A 207 -5.74 18.65 -28.11
CA ARG A 207 -5.64 20.08 -28.45
C ARG A 207 -6.88 20.86 -28.11
N LEU A 208 -8.06 20.25 -28.13
CA LEU A 208 -9.31 20.87 -27.75
C LEU A 208 -9.48 21.08 -26.25
N GLY A 209 -8.75 20.33 -25.43
CA GLY A 209 -8.84 20.39 -23.96
C GLY A 209 -8.34 21.69 -23.30
N GLY A 210 -7.72 22.61 -24.06
CA GLY A 210 -7.35 23.96 -23.61
C GLY A 210 -6.10 24.00 -22.74
N ARG A 211 -6.20 24.17 -21.44
CA ARG A 211 -5.04 24.34 -20.54
C ARG A 211 -4.22 23.06 -20.42
N GLY A 212 -2.88 23.18 -20.48
CA GLY A 212 -1.96 22.04 -20.29
C GLY A 212 -1.79 21.17 -21.54
N THR A 213 -2.28 21.56 -22.70
CA THR A 213 -2.23 20.81 -23.97
C THR A 213 -0.82 20.37 -24.35
N ALA A 214 0.17 21.26 -24.25
CA ALA A 214 1.57 20.94 -24.62
C ALA A 214 2.16 19.84 -23.71
N ALA A 215 1.89 19.90 -22.41
CA ALA A 215 2.31 18.88 -21.45
C ALA A 215 1.60 17.54 -21.72
N SER A 216 0.31 17.58 -22.01
CA SER A 216 -0.48 16.38 -22.33
C SER A 216 -0.04 15.74 -23.64
N LEU A 217 0.27 16.51 -24.68
CA LEU A 217 0.82 15.99 -25.94
C LEU A 217 2.20 15.38 -25.75
N ALA A 218 3.07 15.96 -24.91
CA ALA A 218 4.38 15.40 -24.64
C ALA A 218 4.30 14.03 -23.91
N ALA A 219 3.42 13.90 -22.93
CA ALA A 219 3.16 12.64 -22.24
C ALA A 219 2.51 11.59 -23.17
N PHE A 220 1.55 12.02 -23.98
CA PHE A 220 0.91 11.21 -25.01
C PHE A 220 1.93 10.65 -26.01
N ASP A 221 2.76 11.51 -26.61
CA ASP A 221 3.77 11.12 -27.60
C ASP A 221 4.80 10.13 -27.05
N ALA A 222 5.22 10.33 -25.80
CA ALA A 222 6.15 9.43 -25.15
C ALA A 222 5.55 8.02 -24.99
N CYS A 223 4.29 7.93 -24.53
CA CYS A 223 3.63 6.66 -24.30
C CYS A 223 3.12 6.00 -25.60
N HIS A 224 2.75 6.77 -26.61
CA HIS A 224 2.44 6.26 -27.95
C HIS A 224 3.63 5.46 -28.51
N ARG A 225 4.84 6.07 -28.53
CA ARG A 225 6.06 5.40 -29.00
C ARG A 225 6.42 4.15 -28.20
N LEU A 226 6.25 4.18 -26.86
CA LEU A 226 6.53 3.02 -26.02
C LEU A 226 5.55 1.87 -26.30
N ALA A 227 4.29 2.18 -26.55
CA ALA A 227 3.28 1.17 -26.87
C ALA A 227 3.45 0.58 -28.27
N GLU A 228 3.97 1.33 -29.25
CA GLU A 228 4.32 0.81 -30.59
C GLU A 228 5.47 -0.20 -30.55
N ILE A 229 6.45 -0.02 -29.66
CA ILE A 229 7.58 -0.95 -29.47
C ILE A 229 7.09 -2.31 -28.92
N GLY A 230 5.94 -2.32 -28.25
CA GLY A 230 5.35 -3.53 -27.67
C GLY A 230 6.13 -4.11 -26.49
N ASP A 231 6.00 -5.42 -26.25
CA ASP A 231 6.58 -6.16 -25.10
C ASP A 231 8.13 -6.13 -25.01
N GLY A 232 8.82 -5.45 -25.91
CA GLY A 232 10.28 -5.27 -25.88
C GLY A 232 10.75 -4.14 -24.94
N ALA A 233 9.87 -3.28 -24.47
CA ALA A 233 10.17 -2.38 -23.36
C ALA A 233 9.98 -3.15 -22.06
N GLU A 234 11.03 -3.86 -21.60
CA GLU A 234 10.99 -4.49 -20.27
C GLU A 234 10.48 -3.48 -19.27
N PRO A 235 9.38 -3.79 -18.54
CA PRO A 235 9.01 -3.03 -17.38
C PRO A 235 10.09 -3.30 -16.33
N GLN A 236 11.16 -2.50 -16.34
CA GLN A 236 12.01 -2.48 -15.17
C GLN A 236 11.12 -2.00 -14.02
N PRO A 237 10.97 -2.78 -12.97
CA PRO A 237 10.37 -2.29 -11.74
C PRO A 237 11.29 -1.21 -11.20
N THR A 238 11.13 -0.01 -11.73
CA THR A 238 11.77 1.15 -11.16
C THR A 238 10.95 1.51 -9.94
N ALA A 239 11.14 0.74 -8.86
CA ALA A 239 11.06 1.39 -7.58
C ALA A 239 11.94 2.62 -7.73
N LEU A 240 11.34 3.79 -7.77
CA LEU A 240 12.03 5.02 -7.45
C LEU A 240 12.50 4.83 -6.00
N LEU A 241 13.61 4.13 -5.86
CA LEU A 241 14.36 4.20 -4.62
C LEU A 241 14.69 5.68 -4.51
N PRO A 242 14.09 6.40 -3.55
CA PRO A 242 14.40 7.80 -3.37
C PRO A 242 15.91 7.89 -3.32
N LYS A 243 16.52 8.80 -4.11
CA LYS A 243 17.97 9.02 -4.09
C LYS A 243 18.37 9.04 -2.63
N ARG A 244 19.13 8.02 -2.20
CA ARG A 244 19.51 7.88 -0.80
C ARG A 244 20.18 9.20 -0.41
N PRO A 245 19.61 9.98 0.53
CA PRO A 245 20.21 11.25 0.89
C PRO A 245 21.65 11.01 1.33
N SER A 246 22.57 11.84 0.87
CA SER A 246 23.95 11.79 1.31
C SER A 246 23.98 12.00 2.82
N ILE A 247 24.64 11.09 3.55
CA ILE A 247 24.81 11.21 4.99
C ILE A 247 25.80 12.35 5.24
N ALA A 248 25.31 13.43 5.84
CA ALA A 248 26.10 14.60 6.19
C ALA A 248 25.90 14.96 7.66
N GLY A 249 26.97 15.43 8.32
CA GLY A 249 26.90 15.79 9.72
C GLY A 249 28.27 16.18 10.29
N PRO A 250 28.34 16.48 11.60
CA PRO A 250 29.62 16.74 12.29
C PRO A 250 30.58 15.54 12.19
N ALA A 251 31.85 15.81 12.00
CA ALA A 251 32.88 14.78 11.79
C ALA A 251 32.89 13.68 12.85
N ARG A 252 32.66 14.04 14.13
CA ARG A 252 32.54 13.09 15.23
C ARG A 252 31.37 12.10 15.04
N LEU A 253 30.21 12.56 14.61
CA LEU A 253 29.05 11.70 14.38
C LEU A 253 29.24 10.83 13.14
N LEU A 254 29.92 11.35 12.12
CA LEU A 254 30.28 10.57 10.92
C LEU A 254 31.29 9.45 11.25
N SER A 255 32.27 9.70 12.14
CA SER A 255 33.17 8.65 12.61
C SER A 255 32.39 7.52 13.33
N GLN A 256 31.52 7.87 14.27
CA GLN A 256 30.68 6.89 14.96
C GLN A 256 29.73 6.15 14.02
N TRP A 257 29.19 6.83 13.00
CA TRP A 257 28.39 6.20 11.97
C TRP A 257 29.19 5.18 11.16
N ASN A 258 30.44 5.49 10.80
CA ASN A 258 31.32 4.56 10.12
C ASN A 258 31.66 3.33 10.98
N GLU A 259 31.80 3.49 12.29
CA GLU A 259 31.95 2.36 13.23
C GLU A 259 30.71 1.42 13.19
N LEU A 260 29.49 2.00 13.16
CA LEU A 260 28.25 1.24 13.01
C LEU A 260 28.21 0.50 11.68
N LEU A 261 28.66 1.12 10.58
CA LEU A 261 28.72 0.46 9.27
C LEU A 261 29.69 -0.71 9.26
N GLN A 262 30.87 -0.56 9.86
CA GLN A 262 31.84 -1.65 10.02
C GLN A 262 31.25 -2.81 10.85
N TRP A 263 30.47 -2.50 11.90
CA TRP A 263 29.78 -3.55 12.66
C TRP A 263 28.79 -4.32 11.78
N VAL A 264 27.98 -3.61 10.95
CA VAL A 264 27.06 -4.28 10.01
C VAL A 264 27.81 -5.15 9.01
N GLU A 265 28.98 -4.72 8.51
CA GLU A 265 29.82 -5.51 7.60
C GLU A 265 30.36 -6.80 8.24
N ASN A 266 30.51 -6.84 9.55
CA ASN A 266 30.94 -8.04 10.30
C ASN A 266 29.79 -9.04 10.54
N LEU A 267 28.53 -8.66 10.31
CA LEU A 267 27.40 -9.58 10.40
C LEU A 267 27.37 -10.54 9.20
N PRO A 268 26.69 -11.69 9.32
CA PRO A 268 26.45 -12.59 8.21
C PRO A 268 25.81 -11.86 7.00
N GLU A 269 26.26 -12.19 5.80
CA GLU A 269 25.88 -11.50 4.58
C GLU A 269 24.34 -11.37 4.40
N PRO A 270 23.51 -12.43 4.61
CA PRO A 270 22.05 -12.31 4.45
C PRO A 270 21.38 -11.35 5.45
N VAL A 271 22.01 -11.03 6.56
CA VAL A 271 21.46 -10.17 7.62
C VAL A 271 21.77 -8.68 7.37
N ARG A 272 22.83 -8.38 6.61
CA ARG A 272 23.39 -7.02 6.45
C ARG A 272 22.41 -6.02 5.90
N GLU A 273 21.70 -6.35 4.83
CA GLU A 273 20.80 -5.42 4.17
C GLU A 273 19.66 -4.98 5.10
N MET A 274 19.00 -5.94 5.75
CA MET A 274 17.93 -5.65 6.70
C MET A 274 18.44 -4.85 7.90
N THR A 275 19.61 -5.21 8.43
CA THR A 275 20.24 -4.50 9.54
C THR A 275 20.59 -3.06 9.16
N LEU A 276 21.13 -2.82 7.97
CA LEU A 276 21.44 -1.46 7.51
C LEU A 276 20.18 -0.60 7.36
N ALA A 277 19.09 -1.18 6.85
CA ALA A 277 17.81 -0.50 6.76
C ALA A 277 17.26 -0.14 8.16
N GLY A 278 17.30 -1.10 9.08
CA GLY A 278 16.91 -0.89 10.48
C GLY A 278 17.77 0.16 11.19
N LEU A 279 19.09 0.09 11.03
CA LEU A 279 20.05 1.03 11.61
C LEU A 279 19.76 2.48 11.19
N ARG A 280 19.54 2.71 9.89
CA ARG A 280 19.18 4.04 9.37
C ARG A 280 17.91 4.57 10.03
N LYS A 281 16.91 3.73 10.17
CA LYS A 281 15.63 4.05 10.80
C LYS A 281 15.80 4.42 12.27
N VAL A 282 16.58 3.64 13.02
CA VAL A 282 16.82 3.83 14.45
C VAL A 282 17.63 5.10 14.71
N VAL A 283 18.68 5.36 13.94
CA VAL A 283 19.51 6.57 14.07
C VAL A 283 18.71 7.82 13.68
N ASP A 284 17.90 7.76 12.61
CA ASP A 284 16.98 8.85 12.24
C ASP A 284 15.92 9.11 13.30
N PHE A 285 15.46 8.08 14.00
CA PHE A 285 14.47 8.21 15.08
C PHE A 285 15.07 8.91 16.32
N GLN A 286 16.27 8.51 16.75
CA GLN A 286 16.86 9.03 17.99
C GLN A 286 18.25 9.64 17.77
N ASP A 287 19.30 8.87 17.71
CA ASP A 287 20.69 9.29 17.57
C ASP A 287 21.61 8.09 17.26
N VAL A 288 22.90 8.37 17.03
CA VAL A 288 23.91 7.35 16.73
C VAL A 288 24.12 6.38 17.91
N ALA A 289 24.05 6.87 19.15
CA ALA A 289 24.17 6.02 20.34
C ALA A 289 23.06 4.97 20.42
N TYR A 290 21.87 5.33 19.98
CA TYR A 290 20.73 4.38 19.89
C TYR A 290 20.94 3.33 18.79
N GLY A 291 21.71 3.69 17.74
CA GLY A 291 22.15 2.75 16.71
C GLY A 291 23.06 1.64 17.27
N PHE A 292 23.97 1.96 18.21
CA PHE A 292 24.79 0.94 18.89
C PHE A 292 23.92 -0.04 19.69
N GLU A 293 22.93 0.43 20.43
CA GLU A 293 22.01 -0.44 21.17
C GLU A 293 21.21 -1.37 20.23
N TYR A 294 20.80 -0.87 19.07
CA TYR A 294 20.15 -1.68 18.06
C TYR A 294 21.06 -2.78 17.54
N LEU A 295 22.30 -2.45 17.17
CA LEU A 295 23.25 -3.44 16.66
C LEU A 295 23.62 -4.49 17.71
N ASP A 296 23.71 -4.11 18.99
CA ASP A 296 23.92 -5.07 20.07
C ASP A 296 22.81 -6.13 20.14
N LEU A 297 21.54 -5.70 20.01
CA LEU A 297 20.40 -6.63 19.98
C LEU A 297 20.44 -7.54 18.75
N VAL A 298 20.77 -7.00 17.57
CA VAL A 298 20.89 -7.81 16.35
C VAL A 298 22.04 -8.80 16.45
N ASP A 299 23.19 -8.38 16.98
CA ASP A 299 24.36 -9.24 17.16
C ASP A 299 24.09 -10.37 18.18
N ARG A 300 23.33 -10.09 19.25
CA ARG A 300 22.84 -11.14 20.17
C ARG A 300 22.01 -12.21 19.44
N ALA A 301 21.10 -11.79 18.56
CA ALA A 301 20.33 -12.73 17.76
C ALA A 301 21.23 -13.50 16.77
N ALA A 302 22.17 -12.82 16.10
CA ALA A 302 23.09 -13.44 15.15
C ALA A 302 24.01 -14.47 15.79
N LYS A 303 24.47 -14.25 17.02
CA LYS A 303 25.27 -15.22 17.80
C LYS A 303 24.50 -16.48 18.19
N MET A 304 23.19 -16.39 18.30
CA MET A 304 22.30 -17.52 18.57
C MET A 304 21.76 -18.19 17.31
N ASP A 305 22.02 -17.64 16.12
CA ASP A 305 21.55 -18.13 14.83
C ASP A 305 22.67 -18.91 14.13
N GLU A 306 22.50 -20.21 13.95
CA GLU A 306 23.54 -21.09 13.41
C GLU A 306 23.66 -21.04 11.88
N GLY A 307 22.85 -20.23 11.20
CA GLY A 307 22.90 -20.01 9.76
C GLY A 307 22.34 -21.16 8.90
N GLU A 308 22.20 -22.37 9.44
CA GLU A 308 21.66 -23.53 8.73
C GLU A 308 20.21 -23.29 8.25
N SER A 309 19.47 -22.46 8.97
CA SER A 309 18.09 -22.06 8.64
C SER A 309 18.02 -20.75 7.84
N GLY A 310 19.10 -20.34 7.16
CA GLY A 310 19.15 -19.14 6.32
C GLY A 310 19.08 -17.82 7.09
N TRP A 311 19.56 -17.79 8.34
CA TRP A 311 19.60 -16.59 9.20
C TRP A 311 18.25 -15.94 9.47
N ARG A 312 17.16 -16.74 9.45
CA ARG A 312 15.79 -16.24 9.59
C ARG A 312 15.56 -15.52 10.92
N LEU A 313 16.13 -16.04 12.02
CA LEU A 313 16.03 -15.40 13.35
C LEU A 313 16.68 -14.01 13.33
N SER A 314 17.89 -13.92 12.81
CA SER A 314 18.68 -12.68 12.75
C SER A 314 18.02 -11.63 11.84
N ILE A 315 17.49 -12.04 10.69
CA ILE A 315 16.76 -11.15 9.77
C ILE A 315 15.48 -10.64 10.43
N ALA A 316 14.71 -11.53 11.07
CA ALA A 316 13.49 -11.15 11.80
C ALA A 316 13.83 -10.21 12.97
N ALA A 317 14.92 -10.48 13.73
CA ALA A 317 15.40 -9.60 14.79
C ALA A 317 15.77 -8.23 14.22
N ALA A 318 16.59 -8.16 13.17
CA ALA A 318 16.99 -6.89 12.55
C ALA A 318 15.77 -6.04 12.14
N LYS A 319 14.78 -6.66 11.52
CA LYS A 319 13.53 -5.99 11.09
C LYS A 319 12.68 -5.54 12.27
N HIS A 320 12.37 -6.44 13.17
CA HIS A 320 11.34 -6.22 14.18
C HIS A 320 11.84 -5.46 15.40
N VAL A 321 13.12 -5.59 15.76
CA VAL A 321 13.75 -4.74 16.79
C VAL A 321 13.84 -3.30 16.32
N ALA A 322 14.25 -3.04 15.06
CA ALA A 322 14.23 -1.68 14.52
C ALA A 322 12.83 -1.05 14.59
N ASN A 323 11.78 -1.82 14.25
CA ASN A 323 10.41 -1.36 14.34
C ASN A 323 9.95 -1.11 15.79
N ALA A 324 10.38 -1.94 16.73
CA ALA A 324 10.07 -1.80 18.14
C ALA A 324 10.74 -0.56 18.76
N MET A 325 12.02 -0.35 18.44
CA MET A 325 12.81 0.79 18.91
C MET A 325 12.35 2.14 18.30
N THR A 326 11.69 2.10 17.14
CA THR A 326 11.22 3.31 16.43
C THR A 326 9.70 3.46 16.49
N TYR A 327 9.14 3.30 17.68
CA TYR A 327 7.71 3.47 17.96
C TYR A 327 7.23 4.90 17.66
N ASP A 328 5.94 5.04 17.33
CA ASP A 328 5.35 6.36 17.10
C ASP A 328 5.04 7.06 18.44
N ASP A 329 5.56 8.27 18.59
CA ASP A 329 5.25 9.18 19.69
C ASP A 329 4.99 10.62 19.19
N VAL A 330 4.48 11.46 20.06
CA VAL A 330 4.17 12.86 19.73
C VAL A 330 5.42 13.63 19.27
N ILE A 331 6.59 13.29 19.83
CA ILE A 331 7.88 13.92 19.47
C ILE A 331 8.26 13.53 18.03
N ARG A 332 8.10 12.26 17.65
CA ARG A 332 8.37 11.80 16.29
C ARG A 332 7.41 12.43 15.29
N VAL A 333 6.13 12.47 15.61
CA VAL A 333 5.12 13.11 14.78
C VAL A 333 5.46 14.59 14.56
N ALA A 334 5.81 15.32 15.62
CA ALA A 334 6.20 16.72 15.55
C ALA A 334 7.49 16.94 14.73
N ASP A 335 8.52 16.08 14.92
CA ASP A 335 9.76 16.10 14.15
C ASP A 335 9.49 15.91 12.64
N LEU A 336 8.72 14.90 12.27
CA LEU A 336 8.38 14.64 10.87
C LEU A 336 7.59 15.80 10.23
N LYS A 337 6.72 16.46 11.00
CA LYS A 337 5.89 17.58 10.52
C LYS A 337 6.66 18.89 10.37
N THR A 338 7.79 19.05 11.05
CA THR A 338 8.63 20.27 11.01
C THR A 338 9.86 20.14 10.09
N ARG A 339 10.08 18.98 9.46
CA ARG A 339 11.21 18.76 8.56
C ARG A 339 11.03 19.51 7.24
N ARG A 340 12.08 20.22 6.79
CA ARG A 340 12.09 20.94 5.50
C ARG A 340 11.79 20.01 4.31
N VAL A 341 12.27 18.76 4.35
CA VAL A 341 12.02 17.75 3.29
C VAL A 341 10.53 17.48 3.10
N ARG A 342 9.72 17.61 4.16
CA ARG A 342 8.27 17.46 4.07
C ARG A 342 7.62 18.58 3.25
N ASP A 343 8.01 19.83 3.50
CA ASP A 343 7.49 20.97 2.74
C ASP A 343 7.84 20.86 1.24
N GLN A 344 9.09 20.51 0.95
CA GLN A 344 9.54 20.25 -0.42
C GLN A 344 8.69 19.16 -1.08
N ARG A 345 8.50 18.02 -0.40
CA ARG A 345 7.70 16.91 -0.93
C ARG A 345 6.26 17.33 -1.20
N ILE A 346 5.62 18.10 -0.32
CA ILE A 346 4.25 18.60 -0.53
C ILE A 346 4.20 19.50 -1.77
N ARG A 347 5.20 20.37 -1.98
CA ARG A 347 5.29 21.23 -3.17
C ARG A 347 5.48 20.42 -4.45
N ASP A 348 6.37 19.42 -4.39
CA ASP A 348 6.65 18.52 -5.51
C ASP A 348 5.42 17.67 -5.88
N GLU A 349 4.74 17.07 -4.88
CA GLU A 349 3.54 16.26 -5.08
C GLU A 349 2.34 17.06 -5.63
N LEU A 350 2.25 18.35 -5.29
CA LEU A 350 1.19 19.24 -5.76
C LEU A 350 1.60 20.07 -6.99
N ASN A 351 2.81 19.88 -7.53
CA ASN A 351 3.39 20.66 -8.64
C ASN A 351 3.25 22.18 -8.43
N LEU A 352 3.59 22.64 -7.22
CA LEU A 352 3.46 24.05 -6.87
C LEU A 352 4.73 24.83 -7.25
N THR A 353 4.54 26.06 -7.69
CA THR A 353 5.62 27.03 -7.90
C THR A 353 6.18 27.51 -6.56
N ASP A 354 7.42 28.02 -6.53
CA ASP A 354 8.09 28.46 -5.29
C ASP A 354 7.36 29.62 -4.59
N ASP A 355 6.59 30.42 -5.31
CA ASP A 355 5.79 31.54 -4.83
C ASP A 355 4.39 31.13 -4.35
N ALA A 356 3.97 29.88 -4.54
CA ALA A 356 2.67 29.41 -4.10
C ALA A 356 2.57 29.38 -2.57
N LEU A 357 1.49 29.98 -2.03
CA LEU A 357 1.16 29.92 -0.60
C LEU A 357 0.48 28.58 -0.26
N VAL A 358 1.13 27.80 0.59
CA VAL A 358 0.61 26.52 1.07
C VAL A 358 0.12 26.67 2.51
N ASN A 359 -1.18 26.46 2.73
CA ASN A 359 -1.76 26.41 4.08
C ASN A 359 -1.86 24.96 4.54
N VAL A 360 -1.15 24.59 5.60
CA VAL A 360 -1.16 23.24 6.15
C VAL A 360 -1.76 23.27 7.56
N THR A 361 -2.87 22.57 7.71
CA THR A 361 -3.55 22.42 9.01
C THR A 361 -3.45 20.99 9.50
N GLU A 362 -2.92 20.81 10.71
CA GLU A 362 -2.74 19.52 11.36
C GLU A 362 -3.84 19.33 12.41
N PHE A 363 -4.52 18.19 12.35
CA PHE A 363 -5.44 17.80 13.42
C PHE A 363 -4.69 16.94 14.45
N LEU A 364 -4.56 17.44 15.66
CA LEU A 364 -3.91 16.77 16.78
C LEU A 364 -4.94 16.49 17.87
N HIS A 365 -5.03 15.24 18.30
CA HIS A 365 -5.91 14.82 19.40
C HIS A 365 -5.08 14.10 20.48
N PRO A 366 -4.26 14.84 21.27
CA PRO A 366 -3.45 14.22 22.31
C PRO A 366 -4.34 13.66 23.41
N ARG A 367 -4.13 12.40 23.79
CA ARG A 367 -4.75 11.79 24.97
C ARG A 367 -3.89 12.03 26.20
N MET A 368 -4.50 12.04 27.38
CA MET A 368 -3.77 12.26 28.62
C MET A 368 -2.62 11.27 28.83
N ARG A 369 -2.78 10.01 28.40
CA ARG A 369 -1.71 9.01 28.45
C ARG A 369 -0.49 9.40 27.58
N GLU A 370 -0.73 9.98 26.40
CA GLU A 370 0.34 10.48 25.52
C GLU A 370 1.05 11.67 26.14
N ILE A 371 0.27 12.57 26.76
CA ILE A 371 0.82 13.71 27.50
C ILE A 371 1.69 13.22 28.66
N CYS A 372 1.22 12.28 29.48
CA CYS A 372 2.02 11.65 30.53
C CYS A 372 3.29 11.01 29.96
N GLY A 373 3.19 10.37 28.80
CA GLY A 373 4.30 9.76 28.07
C GLY A 373 5.40 10.74 27.69
N THR A 374 5.09 12.02 27.47
CA THR A 374 6.05 13.10 27.16
C THR A 374 6.68 13.72 28.40
N LEU A 375 6.28 13.32 29.58
CA LEU A 375 6.85 13.80 30.83
C LEU A 375 8.01 12.90 31.31
N PRO A 376 8.94 13.43 32.16
CA PRO A 376 9.92 12.60 32.84
C PRO A 376 9.24 11.40 33.51
N TRP A 377 9.83 10.19 33.39
CA TRP A 377 9.16 8.95 33.73
C TRP A 377 8.57 8.89 35.15
N ARG A 378 9.24 9.50 36.14
CA ARG A 378 8.74 9.56 37.52
C ARG A 378 7.49 10.42 37.64
N LEU A 379 7.47 11.56 36.98
CA LEU A 379 6.35 12.50 37.00
C LEU A 379 5.14 11.92 36.23
N GLY A 380 5.37 11.40 35.02
CA GLY A 380 4.33 10.77 34.22
C GLY A 380 3.66 9.62 34.96
N ARG A 381 4.46 8.70 35.56
CA ARG A 381 3.96 7.58 36.36
C ARG A 381 3.21 8.05 37.61
N TRP A 382 3.68 9.10 38.27
CA TRP A 382 3.01 9.69 39.43
C TRP A 382 1.61 10.23 39.09
N ILE A 383 1.45 10.87 37.91
CA ILE A 383 0.15 11.35 37.45
C ILE A 383 -0.75 10.16 37.09
N GLU A 384 -0.27 9.18 36.35
CA GLU A 384 -1.04 7.99 35.94
C GLU A 384 -1.56 7.18 37.14
N ALA A 385 -0.75 7.09 38.20
CA ALA A 385 -1.13 6.41 39.43
C ALA A 385 -2.29 7.10 40.19
N ARG A 386 -2.54 8.39 39.95
CA ARG A 386 -3.58 9.19 40.62
C ARG A 386 -4.80 9.38 39.74
N ARG A 387 -5.69 8.38 39.69
CA ARG A 387 -6.87 8.37 38.83
C ARG A 387 -7.69 9.67 38.83
N GLY A 388 -7.92 10.29 40.02
CA GLY A 388 -8.68 11.53 40.13
C GLY A 388 -8.00 12.70 39.42
N LEU A 389 -6.67 12.87 39.62
CA LEU A 389 -5.87 13.88 38.93
C LEU A 389 -5.79 13.61 37.43
N PHE A 390 -5.55 12.35 37.04
CA PHE A 390 -5.48 11.93 35.65
C PHE A 390 -6.78 12.25 34.91
N ASN A 391 -7.95 11.86 35.43
CA ASN A 391 -9.25 12.11 34.81
C ASN A 391 -9.58 13.62 34.74
N TRP A 392 -9.20 14.37 35.75
CA TRP A 392 -9.40 15.82 35.74
C TRP A 392 -8.56 16.52 34.67
N LEU A 393 -7.30 16.11 34.50
CA LEU A 393 -6.41 16.62 33.45
C LEU A 393 -6.88 16.16 32.05
N ASP A 394 -7.33 14.90 31.92
CA ASP A 394 -7.84 14.34 30.68
C ASP A 394 -9.02 15.16 30.13
N GLY A 395 -10.00 15.48 30.97
CA GLY A 395 -11.13 16.31 30.59
C GLY A 395 -10.77 17.72 30.12
N LYS A 396 -9.59 18.25 30.52
CA LYS A 396 -9.12 19.56 30.10
C LYS A 396 -8.17 19.55 28.92
N LEU A 397 -7.29 18.57 28.83
CA LEU A 397 -6.15 18.56 27.91
C LEU A 397 -6.40 17.69 26.68
N SER A 398 -7.22 16.62 26.78
CA SER A 398 -7.51 15.67 25.71
C SER A 398 -8.58 16.20 24.73
N LYS A 399 -8.44 17.45 24.30
CA LYS A 399 -9.31 18.04 23.27
C LYS A 399 -8.60 18.09 21.93
N GLY A 400 -9.32 17.73 20.88
CA GLY A 400 -8.82 17.88 19.50
C GLY A 400 -8.46 19.35 19.22
N ARG A 401 -7.30 19.55 18.61
CA ARG A 401 -6.77 20.88 18.27
C ARG A 401 -6.38 20.90 16.79
N LEU A 402 -6.78 21.98 16.13
CA LEU A 402 -6.28 22.31 14.81
C LEU A 402 -5.03 23.18 14.97
N VAL A 403 -3.91 22.70 14.47
CA VAL A 403 -2.63 23.43 14.51
C VAL A 403 -2.24 23.77 13.07
N ARG A 404 -2.16 25.05 12.75
CA ARG A 404 -1.68 25.52 11.46
C ARG A 404 -0.16 25.55 11.47
N SER A 405 0.46 24.58 10.79
CA SER A 405 1.93 24.47 10.71
C SER A 405 2.57 25.50 9.77
N ASP A 406 1.77 26.21 8.97
CA ASP A 406 2.17 27.35 8.16
C ASP A 406 2.25 28.68 8.94
N THR A 407 1.81 28.72 10.20
CA THR A 407 1.93 29.91 11.06
C THR A 407 3.11 29.80 12.03
N LEU A 408 3.71 30.93 12.40
CA LEU A 408 4.82 30.96 13.35
C LEU A 408 4.49 30.26 14.68
N ALA A 409 3.33 30.53 15.26
CA ALA A 409 2.92 29.94 16.54
C ALA A 409 2.68 28.42 16.41
N GLY A 410 2.02 27.97 15.35
CA GLY A 410 1.77 26.55 15.11
C GLY A 410 3.06 25.80 14.81
N TYR A 411 3.92 26.32 13.93
CA TYR A 411 5.23 25.74 13.65
C TYR A 411 6.10 25.64 14.90
N PHE A 412 6.20 26.75 15.67
CA PHE A 412 7.00 26.81 16.88
C PHE A 412 6.53 25.81 17.94
N SER A 413 5.22 25.61 18.08
CA SER A 413 4.69 24.63 19.03
C SER A 413 5.09 23.18 18.65
N LEU A 414 5.05 22.83 17.37
CA LEU A 414 5.52 21.53 16.88
C LEU A 414 7.04 21.40 16.99
N TRP A 415 7.77 22.45 16.67
CA TRP A 415 9.23 22.49 16.80
C TRP A 415 9.68 22.29 18.25
N LEU A 416 8.99 22.92 19.22
CA LEU A 416 9.28 22.74 20.64
C LEU A 416 9.06 21.28 21.09
N LEU A 417 8.00 20.63 20.62
CA LEU A 417 7.78 19.21 20.86
C LEU A 417 8.89 18.35 20.24
N ALA A 418 9.28 18.63 18.99
CA ALA A 418 10.38 17.95 18.32
C ALA A 418 11.71 18.13 19.05
N ALA A 419 11.95 19.31 19.64
CA ALA A 419 13.14 19.63 20.43
C ALA A 419 13.27 18.78 21.71
N LEU A 420 12.24 18.06 22.14
CA LEU A 420 12.32 17.09 23.23
C LEU A 420 13.04 15.80 22.84
N ARG A 421 13.38 15.59 21.57
CA ARG A 421 14.06 14.38 21.07
C ARG A 421 15.29 13.96 21.89
N PRO A 422 16.23 14.83 22.29
CA PRO A 422 17.39 14.43 23.11
C PRO A 422 17.01 13.89 24.49
N TRP A 423 15.88 14.29 25.05
CA TRP A 423 15.38 13.81 26.35
C TRP A 423 14.45 12.60 26.26
N ARG A 424 14.02 12.19 25.04
CA ARG A 424 13.06 11.09 24.82
C ARG A 424 13.36 9.86 25.69
N ARG A 425 14.62 9.46 25.80
CA ARG A 425 15.06 8.29 26.58
C ARG A 425 14.81 8.39 28.10
N ARG A 426 14.53 9.59 28.62
CA ARG A 426 14.18 9.87 30.03
C ARG A 426 12.69 9.97 30.29
N LEU A 427 11.89 9.92 29.22
CA LEU A 427 10.44 10.09 29.28
C LEU A 427 9.73 8.77 29.58
N LEU A 428 8.51 8.87 30.13
CA LEU A 428 7.72 7.70 30.53
C LEU A 428 7.43 6.78 29.35
N ARG A 429 7.04 7.32 28.19
CA ARG A 429 6.75 6.52 26.99
C ARG A 429 7.94 5.64 26.61
N HIS A 430 9.14 6.22 26.50
CA HIS A 430 10.32 5.44 26.16
C HIS A 430 10.61 4.33 27.18
N LYS A 431 10.47 4.61 28.48
CA LYS A 431 10.70 3.60 29.52
C LYS A 431 9.75 2.41 29.41
N ASN A 432 8.48 2.68 29.13
CA ASN A 432 7.48 1.63 28.94
C ASN A 432 7.76 0.82 27.67
N GLU A 433 8.04 1.47 26.55
CA GLU A 433 8.37 0.80 25.30
C GLU A 433 9.65 -0.02 25.43
N ALA A 434 10.70 0.55 26.04
CA ALA A 434 11.97 -0.16 26.24
C ALA A 434 11.80 -1.42 27.10
N ALA A 435 11.03 -1.34 28.18
CA ALA A 435 10.74 -2.51 28.99
C ALA A 435 9.97 -3.58 28.19
N HIS A 436 9.03 -3.16 27.36
CA HIS A 436 8.20 -4.06 26.55
C HIS A 436 9.04 -4.78 25.46
N TRP A 437 9.81 -4.03 24.63
CA TRP A 437 10.55 -4.70 23.56
C TRP A 437 11.72 -5.54 24.08
N ASN A 438 12.37 -5.17 25.18
CA ASN A 438 13.41 -6.02 25.78
C ASN A 438 12.81 -7.34 26.30
N ALA A 439 11.70 -7.28 27.03
CA ALA A 439 11.03 -8.49 27.52
C ALA A 439 10.58 -9.40 26.36
N TRP A 440 10.00 -8.83 25.31
CA TRP A 440 9.61 -9.58 24.12
C TRP A 440 10.80 -10.20 23.40
N PHE A 441 11.88 -9.45 23.20
CA PHE A 441 13.06 -9.91 22.51
C PHE A 441 13.78 -11.02 23.29
N ASP A 442 13.96 -10.83 24.60
CA ASP A 442 14.55 -11.87 25.47
C ASP A 442 13.69 -13.13 25.50
N HIS A 443 12.36 -13.00 25.51
CA HIS A 443 11.45 -14.14 25.43
C HIS A 443 11.57 -14.88 24.08
N ALA A 444 11.70 -14.16 22.97
CA ALA A 444 11.89 -14.79 21.66
C ALA A 444 13.20 -15.60 21.59
N LEU A 445 14.28 -15.07 22.17
CA LEU A 445 15.54 -15.78 22.23
C LEU A 445 15.47 -17.02 23.15
N LEU A 446 14.75 -16.94 24.26
CA LEU A 446 14.54 -18.07 25.15
C LEU A 446 13.74 -19.18 24.46
N VAL A 447 12.64 -18.85 23.81
CA VAL A 447 11.80 -19.81 23.05
C VAL A 447 12.61 -20.47 21.93
N ARG A 448 13.51 -19.72 21.28
CA ARG A 448 14.38 -20.23 20.22
C ARG A 448 15.30 -21.39 20.70
N GLU A 449 15.69 -21.42 21.97
CA GLU A 449 16.53 -22.48 22.52
C GLU A 449 15.83 -23.84 22.45
N GLU A 450 14.50 -23.88 22.57
CA GLU A 450 13.69 -25.09 22.52
C GLU A 450 13.15 -25.35 21.09
N ASP A 451 12.69 -24.29 20.40
CA ASP A 451 12.13 -24.35 19.05
C ASP A 451 12.54 -23.10 18.25
N TYR A 452 13.45 -23.31 17.29
CA TYR A 452 13.95 -22.26 16.40
C TYR A 452 12.84 -21.57 15.62
N ALA A 453 11.92 -22.35 15.02
CA ALA A 453 10.86 -21.79 14.18
C ALA A 453 9.85 -20.99 15.02
N LEU A 454 9.55 -21.44 16.22
CA LEU A 454 8.67 -20.74 17.15
C LEU A 454 9.31 -19.42 17.62
N GLY A 455 10.62 -19.41 17.92
CA GLY A 455 11.35 -18.21 18.28
C GLY A 455 11.32 -17.14 17.18
N VAL A 456 11.43 -17.54 15.90
CA VAL A 456 11.26 -16.65 14.74
C VAL A 456 9.84 -16.08 14.69
N GLU A 457 8.81 -16.90 14.88
CA GLU A 457 7.42 -16.44 14.85
C GLU A 457 7.10 -15.50 16.03
N VAL A 458 7.71 -15.67 17.20
CA VAL A 458 7.61 -14.71 18.33
C VAL A 458 8.15 -13.34 17.91
N LEU A 459 9.29 -13.28 17.18
CA LEU A 459 9.81 -12.03 16.64
C LEU A 459 8.85 -11.41 15.60
N GLU A 460 8.30 -12.22 14.71
CA GLU A 460 7.32 -11.79 13.69
C GLU A 460 6.03 -11.24 14.29
N CYS A 461 5.62 -11.66 15.48
CA CYS A 461 4.43 -11.14 16.16
C CYS A 461 4.50 -9.63 16.43
N ARG A 462 5.69 -9.02 16.45
CA ARG A 462 5.83 -7.55 16.58
C ARG A 462 5.12 -6.78 15.49
N ARG A 463 4.83 -7.39 14.34
CA ARG A 463 4.02 -6.79 13.25
C ARG A 463 2.62 -6.36 13.69
N LEU A 464 2.08 -6.95 14.76
CA LEU A 464 0.77 -6.62 15.31
C LEU A 464 0.72 -5.23 15.93
N ILE A 465 1.85 -4.71 16.43
CA ILE A 465 1.92 -3.41 17.09
C ILE A 465 2.33 -2.35 16.07
N LYS A 466 1.42 -1.44 15.75
CA LYS A 466 1.63 -0.36 14.76
C LYS A 466 0.89 0.91 15.18
N GLY A 467 1.44 2.06 14.76
CA GLY A 467 0.81 3.36 14.94
C GLY A 467 0.92 3.89 16.36
N TYR A 468 0.06 4.84 16.69
CA TYR A 468 0.01 5.48 18.01
C TYR A 468 -1.44 5.55 18.51
N SER A 469 -1.63 5.95 19.79
CA SER A 469 -2.94 6.08 20.42
C SER A 469 -3.75 4.78 20.35
N ASP A 470 -5.03 4.83 19.97
CA ASP A 470 -5.93 3.67 19.90
C ASP A 470 -5.45 2.55 18.97
N THR A 471 -4.77 2.90 17.89
CA THR A 471 -4.23 1.90 16.96
C THR A 471 -3.11 1.11 17.63
N HIS A 472 -2.26 1.78 18.40
CA HIS A 472 -1.21 1.14 19.18
C HIS A 472 -1.80 0.25 20.30
N ASP A 473 -2.77 0.78 21.06
CA ASP A 473 -3.38 0.04 22.18
C ASP A 473 -4.12 -1.21 21.68
N ARG A 474 -4.81 -1.13 20.54
CA ARG A 474 -5.45 -2.30 19.90
C ARG A 474 -4.41 -3.30 19.41
N GLY A 475 -3.32 -2.81 18.79
CA GLY A 475 -2.22 -3.67 18.34
C GLY A 475 -1.54 -4.39 19.50
N LEU A 476 -1.26 -3.70 20.59
CA LEU A 476 -0.69 -4.26 21.81
C LEU A 476 -1.61 -5.32 22.42
N SER A 477 -2.92 -5.07 22.51
CA SER A 477 -3.89 -6.05 22.99
C SER A 477 -3.92 -7.31 22.14
N LYS A 478 -3.88 -7.19 20.79
CA LYS A 478 -3.80 -8.35 19.89
C LYS A 478 -2.49 -9.11 20.06
N PHE A 479 -1.39 -8.42 20.18
CA PHE A 479 -0.06 -8.97 20.43
C PHE A 479 -0.03 -9.79 21.72
N ASP A 480 -0.50 -9.22 22.85
CA ASP A 480 -0.55 -9.91 24.13
C ASP A 480 -1.42 -11.17 24.07
N ARG A 481 -2.57 -11.11 23.38
CA ARG A 481 -3.48 -12.26 23.20
C ARG A 481 -2.83 -13.35 22.34
N VAL A 482 -2.14 -13.01 21.25
CA VAL A 482 -1.42 -14.00 20.42
C VAL A 482 -0.30 -14.64 21.23
N LEU A 483 0.52 -13.87 21.94
CA LEU A 483 1.61 -14.43 22.75
C LEU A 483 1.10 -15.22 23.98
N SER A 484 -0.12 -14.96 24.47
CA SER A 484 -0.67 -15.77 25.55
C SER A 484 -0.89 -17.23 25.16
N ALA A 485 -0.96 -17.54 23.85
CA ALA A 485 -1.05 -18.91 23.35
C ALA A 485 0.27 -19.68 23.48
N LEU A 486 1.42 -19.02 23.64
CA LEU A 486 2.72 -19.70 23.75
C LEU A 486 2.74 -20.77 24.84
N ALA A 487 2.16 -20.49 26.00
CA ALA A 487 2.09 -21.45 27.10
C ALA A 487 1.32 -22.75 26.75
N LEU A 488 0.44 -22.70 25.75
CA LEU A 488 -0.31 -23.85 25.26
C LEU A 488 0.38 -24.54 24.06
N LEU A 489 1.29 -23.84 23.40
CA LEU A 489 1.95 -24.29 22.17
C LEU A 489 3.35 -24.87 22.41
N GLN A 490 4.02 -24.51 23.49
CA GLN A 490 5.37 -25.00 23.81
C GLN A 490 5.39 -26.54 23.90
N GLY A 491 6.41 -27.16 23.29
CA GLY A 491 6.58 -28.60 23.24
C GLY A 491 5.81 -29.31 22.11
N ARG A 492 5.03 -28.59 21.31
CA ARG A 492 4.31 -29.17 20.16
C ARG A 492 5.16 -29.03 18.88
N GLU A 493 5.17 -30.04 18.03
CA GLU A 493 5.85 -29.99 16.73
C GLU A 493 5.28 -28.93 15.77
N ASP A 494 3.99 -28.59 15.90
CA ASP A 494 3.28 -27.61 15.08
C ASP A 494 3.15 -26.21 15.72
N ALA A 495 3.88 -25.94 16.82
CA ALA A 495 3.77 -24.71 17.60
C ALA A 495 4.00 -23.43 16.76
N ALA A 496 5.04 -23.42 15.92
CA ALA A 496 5.36 -22.29 15.06
C ALA A 496 4.27 -22.03 14.03
N ASP A 497 3.68 -23.07 13.44
CA ASP A 497 2.58 -22.95 12.48
C ASP A 497 1.30 -22.39 13.12
N TRP A 498 0.98 -22.82 14.33
CA TRP A 498 -0.15 -22.27 15.07
C TRP A 498 0.06 -20.80 15.44
N LEU A 499 1.25 -20.44 15.92
CA LEU A 499 1.53 -19.04 16.25
C LEU A 499 1.47 -18.14 15.02
N ARG A 500 1.98 -18.61 13.88
CA ARG A 500 1.88 -17.92 12.60
C ARG A 500 0.42 -17.70 12.19
N ARG A 501 -0.42 -18.73 12.23
CA ARG A 501 -1.86 -18.64 11.90
C ARG A 501 -2.58 -17.66 12.82
N LEU A 502 -2.29 -17.69 14.13
CA LEU A 502 -2.85 -16.72 15.08
C LEU A 502 -2.46 -15.29 14.73
N ARG A 503 -1.19 -15.06 14.41
CA ARG A 503 -0.68 -13.76 13.99
C ARG A 503 -1.36 -13.28 12.71
N GLU A 504 -1.47 -14.12 11.70
CA GLU A 504 -2.13 -13.80 10.43
C GLU A 504 -3.63 -13.52 10.63
N THR A 505 -4.31 -14.33 11.40
CA THR A 505 -5.70 -14.09 11.77
C THR A 505 -5.86 -12.74 12.48
N ALA A 506 -4.99 -12.43 13.45
CA ALA A 506 -5.02 -11.16 14.17
C ALA A 506 -4.76 -9.93 13.27
N LEU A 507 -3.98 -10.08 12.18
CA LEU A 507 -3.73 -9.03 11.20
C LEU A 507 -4.96 -8.74 10.33
N LEU A 508 -5.72 -9.76 9.96
CA LEU A 508 -6.90 -9.66 9.10
C LEU A 508 -8.17 -9.26 9.87
N ASP A 509 -8.22 -9.54 11.17
CA ASP A 509 -9.38 -9.36 12.02
C ASP A 509 -9.37 -8.00 12.73
N GLU A 510 -10.08 -7.02 12.22
CA GLU A 510 -10.12 -5.68 12.82
C GLU A 510 -10.76 -5.69 14.22
N LYS A 511 -11.80 -6.51 14.45
CA LYS A 511 -12.56 -6.57 15.71
C LYS A 511 -11.99 -7.54 16.73
N GLY A 512 -11.17 -8.51 16.33
CA GLY A 512 -10.58 -9.52 17.18
C GLY A 512 -11.48 -10.74 17.45
N GLU A 513 -12.57 -10.90 16.72
CA GLU A 513 -13.53 -12.01 16.88
C GLU A 513 -12.97 -13.33 16.34
N ALA A 514 -12.33 -13.27 15.15
CA ALA A 514 -11.70 -14.44 14.54
C ALA A 514 -10.48 -14.91 15.35
N LEU A 515 -9.70 -13.98 15.89
CA LEU A 515 -8.59 -14.30 16.81
C LEU A 515 -9.10 -15.02 18.07
N GLU A 516 -10.21 -14.56 18.65
CA GLU A 516 -10.81 -15.21 19.82
C GLU A 516 -11.29 -16.62 19.50
N GLY A 517 -11.93 -16.81 18.33
CA GLY A 517 -12.31 -18.13 17.84
C GLY A 517 -11.13 -19.08 17.69
N ALA A 518 -10.02 -18.61 17.06
CA ALA A 518 -8.81 -19.39 16.89
C ALA A 518 -8.14 -19.76 18.23
N LEU A 519 -8.07 -18.83 19.17
CA LEU A 519 -7.56 -19.10 20.53
C LEU A 519 -8.41 -20.13 21.29
N LYS A 520 -9.75 -20.09 21.11
CA LYS A 520 -10.65 -21.06 21.70
C LYS A 520 -10.44 -22.45 21.11
N THR A 521 -10.22 -22.56 19.81
CA THR A 521 -9.91 -23.83 19.12
C THR A 521 -8.66 -24.47 19.70
N ILE A 522 -7.56 -23.71 19.83
CA ILE A 522 -6.31 -24.21 20.42
C ILE A 522 -6.53 -24.72 21.84
N ARG A 523 -7.23 -23.96 22.67
CA ARG A 523 -7.54 -24.40 24.04
C ARG A 523 -8.32 -25.71 24.09
N THR A 524 -9.24 -25.90 23.14
CA THR A 524 -10.06 -27.14 23.09
C THR A 524 -9.24 -28.32 22.60
N GLU A 525 -8.40 -28.14 21.58
CA GLU A 525 -7.52 -29.19 21.05
C GLU A 525 -6.47 -29.65 22.06
N VAL A 526 -5.89 -28.71 22.83
CA VAL A 526 -4.93 -29.06 23.90
C VAL A 526 -5.61 -29.88 25.01
N ILE A 527 -6.83 -29.50 25.40
CA ILE A 527 -7.58 -30.24 26.46
C ILE A 527 -8.01 -31.66 25.98
N THR A 528 -8.16 -31.89 24.67
CA THR A 528 -8.53 -33.21 24.13
C THR A 528 -7.33 -34.09 23.80
N ALA A 529 -6.11 -33.57 23.84
CA ALA A 529 -4.87 -34.31 23.56
C ALA A 529 -4.15 -34.79 24.84
N ASP A 530 -4.51 -34.25 26.03
CA ASP A 530 -4.13 -34.76 27.35
C ASP A 530 -5.19 -35.81 27.84
#